data_2513b0f255f0c5f102260ffd02dc459e
#
_entry.id   2513b0f255f0c5f102260ffd02dc459e
#
_cell.length_a   1.000
_cell.length_b   1.000
_cell.length_c   1.000
_cell.angle_alpha   90.00
_cell.angle_beta   90.00
_cell.angle_gamma   90.00
#
_symmetry.space_group_name_H-M   'P 1'
#
loop_
_entity.id
_entity.type
_entity.pdbx_description
1 polymer ?
#
loop_
_entity_poly.entity_id
_entity_poly.type
_entity_poly.pdbx_seq_one_letter_code
_entity_poly.pdbx_strand_id
1 'polypeptide(L)'
;MPVRKRVLPEGARYIHQVPATPLVPVALDGGSEIWCKLEFMNPSGSTKDRIARHILEKGWRSGKLSEGDTVVEASSGSTSIAFALACSQMDLKFVAFIPDSATSERECIIKAYGGEVRRVPGTMFEVLSSAEQYAEEKGFFLGRQFANEDNTEAHRVFTGPEILRQIPGGCVDAVVSGVGTGGTLRGLFEAFQEAGCRVTANAAIPRQGELFGSNLECCSLKFSSDVPGVAEDISEIYSGWECDFLKEWEISDHSCLEVTRKLWAKGFPVGPSSGLNFSAALEVARGLGKESRVVTVFPDRMERYFSHKVFDGYRA
;
A
#
# COMPACT_ATOMS: atom_id res chain seq x y z
N MET A 1 -1.93 -35.73 -12.16
CA MET A 1 -0.48 -35.55 -12.34
C MET A 1 -0.06 -34.32 -11.53
N PRO A 2 1.04 -34.37 -10.77
CA PRO A 2 1.50 -33.17 -10.07
C PRO A 2 1.90 -32.13 -11.13
N VAL A 3 1.26 -30.96 -11.08
CA VAL A 3 1.60 -29.82 -11.93
C VAL A 3 3.05 -29.46 -11.59
N ARG A 4 3.99 -29.70 -12.51
CA ARG A 4 5.38 -29.23 -12.36
C ARG A 4 5.30 -27.71 -12.24
N LYS A 5 5.68 -27.18 -11.07
CA LYS A 5 5.79 -25.73 -10.87
C LYS A 5 6.68 -25.16 -11.96
N ARG A 6 6.14 -24.30 -12.83
CA ARG A 6 6.91 -23.65 -13.89
C ARG A 6 8.02 -22.81 -13.27
N VAL A 7 9.22 -22.93 -13.82
CA VAL A 7 10.37 -22.10 -13.43
C VAL A 7 10.13 -20.68 -13.92
N LEU A 8 10.41 -19.71 -13.09
CA LEU A 8 10.32 -18.29 -13.47
C LEU A 8 11.38 -17.93 -14.52
N PRO A 9 11.12 -16.94 -15.40
CA PRO A 9 12.10 -16.40 -16.33
C PRO A 9 13.39 -15.99 -15.64
N GLU A 10 14.50 -15.93 -16.33
CA GLU A 10 15.80 -15.58 -15.75
C GLU A 10 15.79 -14.18 -15.12
N GLY A 11 15.20 -13.19 -15.80
CA GLY A 11 15.02 -11.83 -15.31
C GLY A 11 14.19 -11.75 -14.02
N ALA A 12 13.22 -12.63 -13.84
CA ALA A 12 12.38 -12.71 -12.66
C ALA A 12 13.12 -13.12 -11.37
N ARG A 13 14.38 -13.51 -11.45
CA ARG A 13 15.23 -13.75 -10.26
C ARG A 13 15.37 -12.50 -9.41
N TYR A 14 15.27 -11.31 -10.01
CA TYR A 14 15.29 -10.04 -9.29
C TYR A 14 13.99 -9.77 -8.49
N ILE A 15 12.84 -10.31 -8.92
CA ILE A 15 11.58 -10.25 -8.16
C ILE A 15 11.71 -10.98 -6.83
N HIS A 16 12.40 -12.11 -6.81
CA HIS A 16 12.64 -12.89 -5.58
C HIS A 16 13.56 -12.19 -4.59
N GLN A 17 14.22 -11.13 -5.01
CA GLN A 17 15.14 -10.35 -4.20
C GLN A 17 14.49 -9.08 -3.60
N VAL A 18 13.16 -9.04 -3.41
CA VAL A 18 12.57 -8.05 -2.50
C VAL A 18 13.09 -8.39 -1.11
N PRO A 19 14.12 -7.67 -0.61
CA PRO A 19 14.74 -8.01 0.66
C PRO A 19 13.79 -7.68 1.80
N ALA A 20 14.05 -8.26 2.97
CA ALA A 20 13.36 -7.83 4.17
C ALA A 20 13.64 -6.34 4.41
N THR A 21 12.60 -5.52 4.47
CA THR A 21 12.75 -4.11 4.81
C THR A 21 13.00 -3.95 6.31
N PRO A 22 13.69 -2.88 6.77
CA PRO A 22 13.89 -2.64 8.19
C PRO A 22 12.57 -2.37 8.93
N LEU A 23 12.53 -2.77 10.20
CA LEU A 23 11.56 -2.32 11.19
C LEU A 23 12.32 -1.46 12.21
N VAL A 24 11.93 -0.21 12.38
CA VAL A 24 12.63 0.73 13.27
C VAL A 24 11.67 1.41 14.24
N PRO A 25 12.08 1.63 15.50
CA PRO A 25 11.30 2.45 16.43
C PRO A 25 11.43 3.93 16.08
N VAL A 26 10.33 4.63 16.02
CA VAL A 26 10.27 6.07 15.72
C VAL A 26 9.46 6.78 16.79
N ALA A 27 10.01 7.86 17.34
CA ALA A 27 9.31 8.77 18.22
C ALA A 27 9.40 10.20 17.69
N LEU A 28 8.28 10.91 17.69
CA LEU A 28 8.20 12.34 17.35
C LEU A 28 7.82 13.13 18.60
N ASP A 29 8.50 14.26 18.78
CA ASP A 29 8.19 15.26 19.83
C ASP A 29 8.09 14.68 21.26
N GLY A 30 8.87 13.64 21.58
CA GLY A 30 8.84 12.96 22.88
C GLY A 30 7.61 12.09 23.13
N GLY A 31 6.83 11.79 22.08
CA GLY A 31 5.66 10.90 22.13
C GLY A 31 6.02 9.42 22.27
N SER A 32 5.00 8.56 22.17
CA SER A 32 5.16 7.11 22.19
C SER A 32 6.02 6.62 21.03
N GLU A 33 6.81 5.58 21.29
CA GLU A 33 7.59 4.88 20.27
C GLU A 33 6.68 3.99 19.42
N ILE A 34 6.75 4.16 18.10
CA ILE A 34 5.99 3.39 17.13
C ILE A 34 6.97 2.58 16.25
N TRP A 35 6.72 1.29 16.11
CA TRP A 35 7.51 0.42 15.24
C TRP A 35 7.09 0.58 13.78
N CYS A 36 7.97 1.17 12.97
CA CYS A 36 7.68 1.54 11.59
C CYS A 36 8.38 0.58 10.61
N LYS A 37 7.61 -0.14 9.81
CA LYS A 37 8.11 -1.00 8.72
C LYS A 37 8.41 -0.16 7.50
N LEU A 38 9.68 -0.07 7.09
CA LEU A 38 10.15 0.85 6.05
C LEU A 38 9.93 0.29 4.64
N GLU A 39 8.66 0.13 4.24
CA GLU A 39 8.29 -0.44 2.94
C GLU A 39 8.64 0.46 1.73
N PHE A 40 8.94 1.73 1.95
CA PHE A 40 9.50 2.61 0.93
C PHE A 40 10.91 2.19 0.45
N MET A 41 11.56 1.27 1.14
CA MET A 41 12.88 0.73 0.76
C MET A 41 12.79 -0.45 -0.22
N ASN A 42 11.61 -0.89 -0.59
CA ASN A 42 11.42 -1.88 -1.63
C ASN A 42 11.95 -1.39 -3.01
N PRO A 43 12.24 -2.28 -3.97
CA PRO A 43 12.86 -1.92 -5.25
C PRO A 43 12.14 -0.82 -6.05
N SER A 44 10.80 -0.86 -6.15
CA SER A 44 10.03 0.22 -6.80
C SER A 44 9.79 1.41 -5.87
N GLY A 45 10.20 1.31 -4.61
CA GLY A 45 10.00 2.32 -3.58
C GLY A 45 8.64 2.25 -2.89
N SER A 46 7.97 1.10 -2.84
CA SER A 46 6.72 0.97 -2.10
C SER A 46 6.39 -0.44 -1.63
N THR A 47 5.45 -0.53 -0.68
CA THR A 47 4.88 -1.80 -0.21
C THR A 47 4.23 -2.62 -1.34
N LYS A 48 3.92 -1.99 -2.48
CA LYS A 48 3.26 -2.63 -3.61
C LYS A 48 4.15 -3.61 -4.38
N ASP A 49 5.46 -3.55 -4.19
CA ASP A 49 6.39 -4.57 -4.71
C ASP A 49 6.04 -5.98 -4.24
N ARG A 50 5.58 -6.10 -3.00
CA ARG A 50 5.22 -7.37 -2.42
C ARG A 50 4.02 -8.00 -3.10
N ILE A 51 2.97 -7.20 -3.34
CA ILE A 51 1.76 -7.70 -3.99
C ILE A 51 1.97 -7.95 -5.48
N ALA A 52 2.68 -7.07 -6.19
CA ALA A 52 2.99 -7.24 -7.61
C ALA A 52 3.77 -8.54 -7.83
N ARG A 53 4.84 -8.74 -7.05
CA ARG A 53 5.61 -10.00 -7.05
C ARG A 53 4.73 -11.21 -6.83
N HIS A 54 3.92 -11.21 -5.77
CA HIS A 54 3.16 -12.39 -5.36
C HIS A 54 2.10 -12.77 -6.39
N ILE A 55 1.33 -11.79 -6.88
CA ILE A 55 0.31 -11.98 -7.90
C ILE A 55 0.90 -12.51 -9.21
N LEU A 56 1.98 -11.88 -9.70
CA LEU A 56 2.60 -12.28 -10.96
C LEU A 56 3.27 -13.65 -10.85
N GLU A 57 3.96 -13.94 -9.74
CA GLU A 57 4.57 -15.25 -9.52
C GLU A 57 3.52 -16.37 -9.46
N LYS A 58 2.41 -16.16 -8.78
CA LYS A 58 1.30 -17.14 -8.75
C LYS A 58 0.66 -17.29 -10.13
N GLY A 59 0.43 -16.19 -10.84
CA GLY A 59 -0.06 -16.22 -12.22
C GLY A 59 0.85 -17.04 -13.15
N TRP A 60 2.15 -16.82 -13.07
CA TRP A 60 3.15 -17.57 -13.83
C TRP A 60 3.19 -19.06 -13.46
N ARG A 61 3.29 -19.35 -12.16
CA ARG A 61 3.38 -20.75 -11.66
C ARG A 61 2.13 -21.57 -11.94
N SER A 62 0.96 -20.91 -11.97
CA SER A 62 -0.32 -21.55 -12.32
C SER A 62 -0.54 -21.71 -13.83
N GLY A 63 0.31 -21.10 -14.66
CA GLY A 63 0.16 -21.09 -16.12
C GLY A 63 -0.85 -20.07 -16.67
N LYS A 64 -1.36 -19.18 -15.81
CA LYS A 64 -2.21 -18.06 -16.23
C LYS A 64 -1.43 -16.95 -16.93
N LEU A 65 -0.12 -16.89 -16.71
CA LEU A 65 0.82 -15.97 -17.35
C LEU A 65 1.93 -16.74 -18.06
N SER A 66 2.36 -16.23 -19.19
CA SER A 66 3.47 -16.73 -20.02
C SER A 66 4.28 -15.54 -20.52
N GLU A 67 5.50 -15.81 -20.99
CA GLU A 67 6.37 -14.81 -21.61
C GLU A 67 5.66 -14.05 -22.73
N GLY A 68 5.80 -12.73 -22.74
CA GLY A 68 5.18 -11.83 -23.71
C GLY A 68 3.71 -11.51 -23.46
N ASP A 69 3.07 -12.14 -22.47
CA ASP A 69 1.69 -11.82 -22.09
C ASP A 69 1.57 -10.38 -21.58
N THR A 70 0.35 -9.84 -21.69
CA THR A 70 0.03 -8.49 -21.22
C THR A 70 -0.68 -8.56 -19.86
N VAL A 71 -0.18 -7.79 -18.92
CA VAL A 71 -0.77 -7.59 -17.59
C VAL A 71 -1.44 -6.21 -17.56
N VAL A 72 -2.63 -6.14 -16.99
CA VAL A 72 -3.40 -4.90 -16.79
C VAL A 72 -3.59 -4.67 -15.30
N GLU A 73 -3.47 -3.42 -14.86
CA GLU A 73 -3.80 -3.05 -13.48
C GLU A 73 -4.38 -1.63 -13.40
N ALA A 74 -5.34 -1.45 -12.51
CA ALA A 74 -5.93 -0.16 -12.16
C ALA A 74 -5.39 0.31 -10.81
N SER A 75 -4.82 1.52 -10.75
CA SER A 75 -4.31 2.05 -9.48
C SER A 75 -4.15 3.57 -9.49
N SER A 76 -4.03 4.17 -8.31
CA SER A 76 -3.61 5.56 -8.15
C SER A 76 -2.13 5.80 -8.51
N GLY A 77 -1.33 4.74 -8.75
CA GLY A 77 0.04 4.82 -9.26
C GLY A 77 1.07 3.90 -8.62
N SER A 78 1.16 3.76 -7.30
CA SER A 78 2.23 2.96 -6.65
C SER A 78 2.17 1.48 -7.04
N THR A 79 0.97 0.91 -7.18
CA THR A 79 0.79 -0.47 -7.66
C THR A 79 1.22 -0.60 -9.10
N SER A 80 0.80 0.33 -9.97
CA SER A 80 1.22 0.30 -11.38
C SER A 80 2.74 0.44 -11.55
N ILE A 81 3.42 1.22 -10.70
CA ILE A 81 4.89 1.29 -10.71
C ILE A 81 5.51 -0.07 -10.36
N ALA A 82 4.99 -0.73 -9.32
CA ALA A 82 5.48 -2.04 -8.88
C ALA A 82 5.23 -3.13 -9.94
N PHE A 83 4.04 -3.14 -10.56
CA PHE A 83 3.73 -4.06 -11.66
C PHE A 83 4.58 -3.78 -12.89
N ALA A 84 4.80 -2.51 -13.26
CA ALA A 84 5.65 -2.16 -14.40
C ALA A 84 7.08 -2.68 -14.22
N LEU A 85 7.68 -2.47 -13.02
CA LEU A 85 8.98 -3.01 -12.68
C LEU A 85 9.00 -4.54 -12.76
N ALA A 86 8.03 -5.20 -12.14
CA ALA A 86 7.97 -6.65 -12.09
C ALA A 86 7.74 -7.28 -13.48
N CYS A 87 6.85 -6.70 -14.29
CA CYS A 87 6.61 -7.14 -15.67
C CYS A 87 7.86 -6.98 -16.54
N SER A 88 8.58 -5.86 -16.42
CA SER A 88 9.87 -5.65 -17.11
C SER A 88 10.90 -6.74 -16.77
N GLN A 89 10.93 -7.21 -15.53
CA GLN A 89 11.82 -8.28 -15.09
C GLN A 89 11.38 -9.69 -15.53
N MET A 90 10.11 -9.85 -15.91
CA MET A 90 9.52 -11.13 -16.30
C MET A 90 9.27 -11.25 -17.79
N ASP A 91 9.73 -10.31 -18.62
CA ASP A 91 9.45 -10.22 -20.05
C ASP A 91 7.93 -10.23 -20.36
N LEU A 92 7.17 -9.55 -19.50
CA LEU A 92 5.74 -9.30 -19.63
C LEU A 92 5.49 -7.85 -20.10
N LYS A 93 4.41 -7.64 -20.84
CA LYS A 93 3.92 -6.30 -21.17
C LYS A 93 3.03 -5.79 -20.05
N PHE A 94 3.03 -4.48 -19.82
CA PHE A 94 2.20 -3.88 -18.76
C PHE A 94 1.39 -2.70 -19.28
N VAL A 95 0.10 -2.67 -18.94
CA VAL A 95 -0.82 -1.54 -19.20
C VAL A 95 -1.40 -1.07 -17.87
N ALA A 96 -1.10 0.16 -17.51
CA ALA A 96 -1.60 0.82 -16.32
C ALA A 96 -2.81 1.70 -16.64
N PHE A 97 -3.91 1.51 -15.94
CA PHE A 97 -5.02 2.44 -15.89
C PHE A 97 -4.89 3.30 -14.64
N ILE A 98 -4.79 4.62 -14.80
CA ILE A 98 -4.62 5.56 -13.69
C ILE A 98 -5.61 6.72 -13.80
N PRO A 99 -6.07 7.31 -12.68
CA PRO A 99 -6.94 8.48 -12.74
C PRO A 99 -6.19 9.71 -13.27
N ASP A 100 -6.93 10.65 -13.86
CA ASP A 100 -6.36 11.93 -14.34
C ASP A 100 -5.70 12.74 -13.22
N SER A 101 -6.12 12.54 -11.96
CA SER A 101 -5.54 13.17 -10.77
C SER A 101 -4.20 12.60 -10.34
N ALA A 102 -3.73 11.48 -10.96
CA ALA A 102 -2.44 10.90 -10.62
C ALA A 102 -1.28 11.86 -10.97
N THR A 103 -0.28 11.94 -10.08
CA THR A 103 0.90 12.79 -10.28
C THR A 103 1.70 12.37 -11.52
N SER A 104 2.30 13.35 -12.20
CA SER A 104 3.09 13.13 -13.42
C SER A 104 4.32 12.24 -13.17
N GLU A 105 4.89 12.32 -11.99
CA GLU A 105 6.04 11.50 -11.58
C GLU A 105 5.73 10.01 -11.65
N ARG A 106 4.52 9.61 -11.23
CA ARG A 106 4.08 8.20 -11.28
C ARG A 106 3.99 7.70 -12.71
N GLU A 107 3.38 8.48 -13.59
CA GLU A 107 3.31 8.13 -15.02
C GLU A 107 4.71 8.01 -15.65
N CYS A 108 5.60 8.96 -15.33
CA CYS A 108 6.98 8.95 -15.82
C CYS A 108 7.71 7.67 -15.41
N ILE A 109 7.58 7.25 -14.14
CA ILE A 109 8.22 6.04 -13.62
C ILE A 109 7.65 4.78 -14.30
N ILE A 110 6.33 4.68 -14.47
CA ILE A 110 5.68 3.55 -15.13
C ILE A 110 6.21 3.41 -16.55
N LYS A 111 6.25 4.51 -17.31
CA LYS A 111 6.77 4.54 -18.70
C LYS A 111 8.27 4.20 -18.76
N ALA A 112 9.06 4.64 -17.77
CA ALA A 112 10.49 4.33 -17.70
C ALA A 112 10.75 2.83 -17.53
N TYR A 113 9.84 2.09 -16.89
CA TYR A 113 9.88 0.62 -16.81
C TYR A 113 9.23 -0.07 -18.02
N GLY A 114 8.85 0.67 -19.06
CA GLY A 114 8.27 0.13 -20.30
C GLY A 114 6.75 -0.10 -20.26
N GLY A 115 6.07 0.36 -19.21
CA GLY A 115 4.61 0.26 -19.09
C GLY A 115 3.88 1.27 -19.99
N GLU A 116 2.77 0.84 -20.61
CA GLU A 116 1.79 1.74 -21.23
C GLU A 116 0.92 2.36 -20.16
N VAL A 117 0.62 3.67 -20.27
CA VAL A 117 -0.25 4.38 -19.32
C VAL A 117 -1.49 4.88 -20.03
N ARG A 118 -2.65 4.58 -19.47
CA ARG A 118 -3.96 5.06 -19.88
C ARG A 118 -4.57 5.86 -18.74
N ARG A 119 -4.73 7.17 -18.98
CA ARG A 119 -5.44 8.04 -18.06
C ARG A 119 -6.94 7.91 -18.26
N VAL A 120 -7.67 7.85 -17.16
CA VAL A 120 -9.13 7.73 -17.15
C VAL A 120 -9.70 8.89 -16.33
N PRO A 121 -10.61 9.68 -16.91
CA PRO A 121 -11.30 10.72 -16.16
C PRO A 121 -12.29 10.12 -15.16
N GLY A 122 -12.54 10.84 -14.07
CA GLY A 122 -13.48 10.42 -13.04
C GLY A 122 -12.82 9.86 -11.79
N THR A 123 -13.55 8.99 -11.11
CA THR A 123 -13.16 8.38 -9.84
C THR A 123 -12.35 7.09 -10.06
N MET A 124 -11.89 6.50 -8.97
CA MET A 124 -11.20 5.20 -9.05
C MET A 124 -12.12 4.08 -9.55
N PHE A 125 -13.44 4.23 -9.42
CA PHE A 125 -14.42 3.27 -9.94
C PHE A 125 -14.39 3.20 -11.47
N GLU A 126 -14.38 4.37 -12.16
CA GLU A 126 -14.25 4.41 -13.62
C GLU A 126 -12.92 3.85 -14.09
N VAL A 127 -11.83 4.07 -13.33
CA VAL A 127 -10.51 3.50 -13.64
C VAL A 127 -10.55 1.98 -13.58
N LEU A 128 -11.16 1.40 -12.53
CA LEU A 128 -11.34 -0.04 -12.38
C LEU A 128 -12.17 -0.65 -13.50
N SER A 129 -13.35 -0.09 -13.76
CA SER A 129 -14.25 -0.57 -14.82
C SER A 129 -13.58 -0.54 -16.20
N SER A 130 -12.81 0.52 -16.50
CA SER A 130 -12.10 0.63 -17.78
C SER A 130 -10.98 -0.42 -17.92
N ALA A 131 -10.27 -0.71 -16.83
CA ALA A 131 -9.22 -1.74 -16.83
C ALA A 131 -9.80 -3.14 -16.96
N GLU A 132 -10.90 -3.44 -16.29
CA GLU A 132 -11.62 -4.71 -16.36
C GLU A 132 -12.15 -4.96 -17.76
N GLN A 133 -12.88 -4.01 -18.32
CA GLN A 133 -13.40 -4.10 -19.69
C GLN A 133 -12.27 -4.33 -20.69
N TYR A 134 -11.19 -3.55 -20.60
CA TYR A 134 -10.06 -3.69 -21.52
C TYR A 134 -9.37 -5.05 -21.40
N ALA A 135 -9.17 -5.54 -20.19
CA ALA A 135 -8.55 -6.84 -19.97
C ALA A 135 -9.44 -7.98 -20.48
N GLU A 136 -10.75 -7.92 -20.28
CA GLU A 136 -11.72 -8.91 -20.77
C GLU A 136 -11.77 -8.94 -22.30
N GLU A 137 -11.93 -7.77 -22.94
CA GLU A 137 -12.00 -7.66 -24.41
C GLU A 137 -10.74 -8.21 -25.11
N LYS A 138 -9.59 -8.09 -24.47
CA LYS A 138 -8.29 -8.50 -25.03
C LYS A 138 -7.81 -9.88 -24.57
N GLY A 139 -8.46 -10.46 -23.58
CA GLY A 139 -8.02 -11.69 -22.93
C GLY A 139 -6.70 -11.51 -22.16
N PHE A 140 -6.46 -10.34 -21.57
CA PHE A 140 -5.26 -10.01 -20.83
C PHE A 140 -5.38 -10.39 -19.35
N PHE A 141 -4.23 -10.61 -18.70
CA PHE A 141 -4.21 -10.88 -17.26
C PHE A 141 -4.47 -9.60 -16.48
N LEU A 142 -5.47 -9.62 -15.60
CA LEU A 142 -5.81 -8.51 -14.72
C LEU A 142 -5.34 -8.81 -13.29
N GLY A 143 -4.58 -7.89 -12.68
CA GLY A 143 -4.02 -8.07 -11.33
C GLY A 143 -5.07 -8.00 -10.22
N ARG A 144 -6.11 -7.12 -10.37
CA ARG A 144 -7.27 -6.98 -9.48
C ARG A 144 -6.88 -6.70 -8.02
N GLN A 145 -5.98 -5.73 -7.79
CA GLN A 145 -5.45 -5.47 -6.44
C GLN A 145 -6.51 -5.26 -5.34
N PHE A 146 -7.72 -4.79 -5.70
CA PHE A 146 -8.79 -4.50 -4.74
C PHE A 146 -9.66 -5.71 -4.38
N ALA A 147 -9.56 -6.80 -5.16
CA ALA A 147 -10.36 -8.02 -5.01
C ALA A 147 -9.51 -9.30 -4.92
N ASN A 148 -8.24 -9.25 -5.29
CA ASN A 148 -7.37 -10.41 -5.33
C ASN A 148 -6.79 -10.71 -3.94
N GLU A 149 -7.20 -11.81 -3.33
CA GLU A 149 -6.72 -12.28 -2.02
C GLU A 149 -5.20 -12.52 -1.96
N ASP A 150 -4.53 -12.66 -3.10
CA ASP A 150 -3.06 -12.73 -3.15
C ASP A 150 -2.39 -11.45 -2.65
N ASN A 151 -3.11 -10.32 -2.64
CA ASN A 151 -2.68 -9.08 -2.01
C ASN A 151 -2.54 -9.26 -0.48
N THR A 152 -3.56 -9.75 0.16
CA THR A 152 -3.56 -10.08 1.61
C THR A 152 -2.50 -11.14 1.92
N GLU A 153 -2.48 -12.22 1.14
CA GLU A 153 -1.53 -13.32 1.31
C GLU A 153 -0.08 -12.84 1.24
N ALA A 154 0.27 -11.93 0.31
CA ALA A 154 1.63 -11.39 0.22
C ALA A 154 2.11 -10.76 1.53
N HIS A 155 1.25 -10.01 2.21
CA HIS A 155 1.60 -9.42 3.50
C HIS A 155 1.60 -10.45 4.64
N ARG A 156 0.65 -11.40 4.61
CA ARG A 156 0.55 -12.46 5.62
C ARG A 156 1.78 -13.36 5.61
N VAL A 157 2.26 -13.76 4.43
CA VAL A 157 3.36 -14.75 4.33
C VAL A 157 4.75 -14.14 4.27
N PHE A 158 4.88 -12.85 3.94
CA PHE A 158 6.18 -12.18 3.85
C PHE A 158 6.34 -11.05 4.88
N THR A 159 5.54 -9.99 4.81
CA THR A 159 5.73 -8.78 5.62
C THR A 159 5.50 -9.03 7.10
N GLY A 160 4.44 -9.76 7.45
CA GLY A 160 4.13 -10.09 8.84
C GLY A 160 5.23 -10.90 9.52
N PRO A 161 5.68 -12.04 8.97
CA PRO A 161 6.79 -12.80 9.50
C PRO A 161 8.13 -12.03 9.58
N GLU A 162 8.38 -11.09 8.66
CA GLU A 162 9.54 -10.20 8.77
C GLU A 162 9.44 -9.31 10.01
N ILE A 163 8.28 -8.70 10.25
CA ILE A 163 8.04 -7.85 11.44
C ILE A 163 8.23 -8.66 12.72
N LEU A 164 7.63 -9.85 12.81
CA LEU A 164 7.74 -10.70 13.99
C LEU A 164 9.18 -11.11 14.32
N ARG A 165 10.02 -11.29 13.30
CA ARG A 165 11.47 -11.55 13.52
C ARG A 165 12.27 -10.32 13.92
N GLN A 166 11.79 -9.12 13.60
CA GLN A 166 12.50 -7.86 13.82
C GLN A 166 12.07 -7.16 15.11
N ILE A 167 10.82 -7.35 15.55
CA ILE A 167 10.30 -6.70 16.73
C ILE A 167 10.78 -7.40 18.03
N PRO A 168 11.21 -6.66 19.06
CA PRO A 168 11.58 -7.26 20.33
C PRO A 168 10.44 -8.09 20.94
N GLY A 169 10.77 -9.30 21.36
CA GLY A 169 9.79 -10.23 21.94
C GLY A 169 8.88 -10.93 20.92
N GLY A 170 9.03 -10.67 19.62
CA GLY A 170 8.34 -11.41 18.55
C GLY A 170 6.81 -11.32 18.56
N CYS A 171 6.23 -10.30 19.19
CA CYS A 171 4.77 -10.13 19.27
C CYS A 171 4.36 -8.66 19.14
N VAL A 172 3.14 -8.44 18.63
CA VAL A 172 2.56 -7.13 18.32
C VAL A 172 1.22 -7.00 19.03
N ASP A 173 0.96 -5.83 19.66
CA ASP A 173 -0.29 -5.55 20.37
C ASP A 173 -1.31 -4.80 19.50
N ALA A 174 -0.82 -4.01 18.54
CA ALA A 174 -1.67 -3.33 17.55
C ALA A 174 -0.94 -3.14 16.23
N VAL A 175 -1.66 -3.34 15.13
CA VAL A 175 -1.21 -2.96 13.78
C VAL A 175 -2.06 -1.82 13.24
N VAL A 176 -1.41 -0.83 12.63
CA VAL A 176 -2.05 0.37 12.09
C VAL A 176 -1.65 0.55 10.63
N SER A 177 -2.62 0.73 9.75
CA SER A 177 -2.35 1.06 8.33
C SER A 177 -3.53 1.80 7.71
N GLY A 178 -3.26 2.74 6.82
CA GLY A 178 -4.24 3.31 5.92
C GLY A 178 -4.82 2.25 4.99
N VAL A 179 -6.07 2.40 4.64
CA VAL A 179 -6.81 1.46 3.80
C VAL A 179 -6.89 2.00 2.37
N GLY A 180 -6.07 1.46 1.48
CA GLY A 180 -6.27 1.55 0.03
C GLY A 180 -7.00 0.31 -0.45
N THR A 181 -6.28 -0.81 -0.50
CA THR A 181 -6.87 -2.13 -0.80
C THR A 181 -7.24 -2.92 0.47
N GLY A 182 -6.79 -2.50 1.65
CA GLY A 182 -6.95 -3.27 2.88
C GLY A 182 -5.99 -4.45 3.04
N GLY A 183 -5.38 -4.93 1.96
CA GLY A 183 -4.55 -6.14 1.98
C GLY A 183 -3.36 -6.07 2.94
N THR A 184 -2.73 -4.89 3.09
CA THR A 184 -1.62 -4.71 4.05
C THR A 184 -2.11 -4.88 5.49
N LEU A 185 -3.17 -4.17 5.87
CA LEU A 185 -3.70 -4.22 7.25
C LEU A 185 -4.16 -5.63 7.61
N ARG A 186 -5.01 -6.22 6.74
CA ARG A 186 -5.55 -7.56 6.93
C ARG A 186 -4.45 -8.63 6.95
N GLY A 187 -3.53 -8.61 6.00
CA GLY A 187 -2.47 -9.61 5.93
C GLY A 187 -1.50 -9.55 7.11
N LEU A 188 -1.16 -8.36 7.61
CA LEU A 188 -0.36 -8.22 8.82
C LEU A 188 -1.11 -8.70 10.07
N PHE A 189 -2.37 -8.32 10.20
CA PHE A 189 -3.21 -8.76 11.32
C PHE A 189 -3.32 -10.29 11.37
N GLU A 190 -3.65 -10.93 10.25
CA GLU A 190 -3.73 -12.39 10.14
C GLU A 190 -2.40 -13.06 10.50
N ALA A 191 -1.26 -12.56 10.01
CA ALA A 191 0.06 -13.09 10.33
C ALA A 191 0.38 -13.01 11.84
N PHE A 192 -0.01 -11.92 12.50
CA PHE A 192 0.24 -11.75 13.92
C PHE A 192 -0.69 -12.63 14.77
N GLN A 193 -1.94 -12.81 14.36
CA GLN A 193 -2.85 -13.76 15.01
C GLN A 193 -2.37 -15.21 14.86
N GLU A 194 -1.93 -15.61 13.67
CA GLU A 194 -1.35 -16.94 13.40
C GLU A 194 -0.12 -17.22 14.28
N ALA A 195 0.64 -16.17 14.61
CA ALA A 195 1.77 -16.26 15.54
C ALA A 195 1.37 -16.25 17.02
N GLY A 196 0.08 -16.19 17.36
CA GLY A 196 -0.43 -16.19 18.73
C GLY A 196 -0.42 -14.83 19.41
N CYS A 197 -0.23 -13.72 18.70
CA CYS A 197 -0.30 -12.37 19.25
C CYS A 197 -1.76 -11.98 19.56
N ARG A 198 -1.99 -11.29 20.67
CA ARG A 198 -3.27 -10.64 20.98
C ARG A 198 -3.30 -9.25 20.34
N VAL A 199 -3.47 -9.19 19.06
CA VAL A 199 -3.34 -7.99 18.23
C VAL A 199 -4.70 -7.38 17.88
N THR A 200 -4.76 -6.04 17.84
CA THR A 200 -5.88 -5.28 17.24
C THR A 200 -5.51 -4.74 15.87
N ALA A 201 -6.47 -4.75 14.93
CA ALA A 201 -6.35 -4.10 13.64
C ALA A 201 -6.89 -2.66 13.72
N ASN A 202 -6.14 -1.69 13.20
CA ASN A 202 -6.50 -0.29 13.28
C ASN A 202 -6.35 0.35 11.89
N ALA A 203 -7.48 0.67 11.27
CA ALA A 203 -7.55 1.33 9.98
C ALA A 203 -7.39 2.85 10.16
N ALA A 204 -6.42 3.43 9.50
CA ALA A 204 -6.22 4.88 9.48
C ALA A 204 -6.98 5.48 8.28
N ILE A 205 -7.94 6.36 8.58
CA ILE A 205 -8.87 6.94 7.63
C ILE A 205 -8.60 8.45 7.48
N PRO A 206 -8.25 8.96 6.31
CA PRO A 206 -8.05 10.39 6.12
C PRO A 206 -9.40 11.13 6.09
N ARG A 207 -9.48 12.26 6.77
CA ARG A 207 -10.63 13.18 6.70
C ARG A 207 -10.24 14.48 6.03
N GLN A 208 -11.01 14.86 5.03
CA GLN A 208 -10.90 16.17 4.38
C GLN A 208 -11.41 17.28 5.32
N GLY A 209 -10.58 18.30 5.57
CA GLY A 209 -10.93 19.50 6.35
C GLY A 209 -10.35 19.54 7.77
N GLU A 210 -10.35 20.75 8.35
CA GLU A 210 -10.00 20.98 9.75
C GLU A 210 -11.18 20.58 10.65
N LEU A 211 -10.90 19.88 11.74
CA LEU A 211 -11.85 19.66 12.84
C LEU A 211 -12.06 20.96 13.62
N PHE A 212 -12.77 21.92 13.04
CA PHE A 212 -13.34 23.03 13.82
C PHE A 212 -14.83 22.72 14.04
N GLY A 213 -15.15 22.52 15.34
CA GLY A 213 -16.42 22.12 15.84
C GLY A 213 -17.59 22.81 15.18
N SER A 214 -18.42 22.04 14.52
CA SER A 214 -19.86 22.10 14.40
C SER A 214 -20.30 21.17 13.24
N ASN A 215 -21.21 20.25 13.53
CA ASN A 215 -22.17 19.59 12.63
C ASN A 215 -21.92 19.74 11.12
N LEU A 216 -20.99 19.00 10.56
CA LEU A 216 -20.94 18.70 9.15
C LEU A 216 -21.51 17.31 8.91
N GLU A 217 -22.84 17.21 8.99
CA GLU A 217 -23.63 16.24 8.24
C GLU A 217 -23.56 16.64 6.76
N CYS A 218 -22.42 16.45 6.11
CA CYS A 218 -22.38 16.55 4.65
C CYS A 218 -21.20 15.79 4.10
N CYS A 219 -21.55 14.76 3.32
CA CYS A 219 -20.69 13.98 2.45
C CYS A 219 -19.74 13.02 3.17
N SER A 220 -20.22 11.80 3.35
CA SER A 220 -19.50 10.57 3.69
C SER A 220 -18.54 10.13 2.58
N LEU A 221 -17.71 11.02 2.06
CA LEU A 221 -16.62 10.63 1.19
C LEU A 221 -15.39 10.33 2.05
N LYS A 222 -15.20 9.08 2.38
CA LYS A 222 -14.02 8.52 3.01
C LYS A 222 -12.81 8.51 2.05
N PHE A 223 -12.67 9.55 1.26
CA PHE A 223 -11.59 9.73 0.27
C PHE A 223 -10.94 11.09 0.48
N SER A 224 -9.61 11.12 0.46
CA SER A 224 -8.84 12.36 0.47
C SER A 224 -7.91 12.44 -0.73
N SER A 225 -7.99 13.55 -1.47
CA SER A 225 -7.02 13.87 -2.51
C SER A 225 -5.63 14.18 -1.92
N ASP A 226 -5.55 14.50 -0.64
CA ASP A 226 -4.35 14.92 0.07
C ASP A 226 -3.53 13.76 0.59
N VAL A 227 -4.13 12.57 0.69
CA VAL A 227 -3.46 11.31 1.03
C VAL A 227 -3.73 10.28 -0.07
N PRO A 228 -3.04 10.40 -1.22
CA PRO A 228 -3.28 9.54 -2.36
C PRO A 228 -3.00 8.07 -2.05
N GLY A 229 -3.84 7.18 -2.58
CA GLY A 229 -3.69 5.73 -2.43
C GLY A 229 -4.42 5.14 -1.23
N VAL A 230 -5.21 5.95 -0.54
CA VAL A 230 -6.16 5.52 0.48
C VAL A 230 -7.57 5.73 -0.08
N ALA A 231 -8.31 4.64 -0.30
CA ALA A 231 -9.63 4.65 -0.90
C ALA A 231 -10.42 3.43 -0.43
N GLU A 232 -11.47 3.63 0.34
CA GLU A 232 -12.08 2.57 1.14
C GLU A 232 -13.24 1.85 0.46
N ASP A 233 -14.09 2.59 -0.26
CA ASP A 233 -15.38 2.08 -0.72
C ASP A 233 -15.30 1.17 -1.96
N ILE A 234 -14.10 0.98 -2.53
CA ILE A 234 -13.89 0.17 -3.73
C ILE A 234 -13.21 -1.17 -3.45
N SER A 235 -12.79 -1.43 -2.22
CA SER A 235 -12.03 -2.64 -1.89
C SER A 235 -12.92 -3.77 -1.40
N GLU A 236 -13.05 -4.82 -2.20
CA GLU A 236 -13.69 -6.08 -1.80
C GLU A 236 -12.93 -6.77 -0.65
N ILE A 237 -11.60 -6.63 -0.61
CA ILE A 237 -10.74 -7.19 0.44
C ILE A 237 -11.08 -6.58 1.81
N TYR A 238 -11.30 -5.27 1.86
CA TYR A 238 -11.61 -4.57 3.11
C TYR A 238 -13.08 -4.68 3.48
N SER A 239 -14.00 -4.44 2.55
CA SER A 239 -15.45 -4.50 2.79
C SER A 239 -15.94 -5.92 3.14
N GLY A 240 -15.29 -6.95 2.60
CA GLY A 240 -15.59 -8.35 2.92
C GLY A 240 -14.85 -8.89 4.16
N TRP A 241 -14.08 -8.05 4.84
CA TRP A 241 -13.32 -8.49 6.01
C TRP A 241 -14.11 -8.29 7.31
N GLU A 242 -14.75 -9.36 7.78
CA GLU A 242 -15.40 -9.38 9.10
C GLU A 242 -14.35 -9.58 10.20
N CYS A 243 -14.17 -8.59 11.09
CA CYS A 243 -13.17 -8.63 12.15
C CYS A 243 -13.63 -7.87 13.39
N ASP A 244 -13.88 -8.58 14.49
CA ASP A 244 -14.29 -8.00 15.78
C ASP A 244 -13.19 -7.12 16.42
N PHE A 245 -11.95 -7.26 15.99
CA PHE A 245 -10.80 -6.52 16.51
C PHE A 245 -10.42 -5.31 15.64
N LEU A 246 -11.20 -4.98 14.60
CA LEU A 246 -10.98 -3.85 13.73
C LEU A 246 -11.55 -2.57 14.34
N LYS A 247 -10.73 -1.52 14.34
CA LYS A 247 -11.11 -0.15 14.72
C LYS A 247 -10.71 0.83 13.64
N GLU A 248 -11.53 1.84 13.39
CA GLU A 248 -11.23 2.93 12.46
C GLU A 248 -10.81 4.19 13.24
N TRP A 249 -9.79 4.87 12.73
CA TRP A 249 -9.22 6.09 13.28
C TRP A 249 -9.22 7.19 12.23
N GLU A 250 -10.01 8.21 12.43
CA GLU A 250 -10.11 9.33 11.52
C GLU A 250 -9.06 10.38 11.83
N ILE A 251 -8.23 10.68 10.82
CA ILE A 251 -7.11 11.62 10.94
C ILE A 251 -7.29 12.73 9.90
N SER A 252 -7.21 13.99 10.33
CA SER A 252 -7.33 15.12 9.41
C SER A 252 -6.17 15.14 8.39
N ASP A 253 -6.46 15.55 7.16
CA ASP A 253 -5.45 15.71 6.11
C ASP A 253 -4.32 16.65 6.54
N HIS A 254 -4.65 17.71 7.25
CA HIS A 254 -3.67 18.65 7.80
C HIS A 254 -2.67 17.92 8.72
N SER A 255 -3.16 17.12 9.66
CA SER A 255 -2.30 16.33 10.55
C SER A 255 -1.44 15.33 9.78
N CYS A 256 -2.02 14.68 8.76
CA CYS A 256 -1.27 13.75 7.90
C CYS A 256 -0.07 14.43 7.23
N LEU A 257 -0.29 15.61 6.63
CA LEU A 257 0.76 16.35 5.91
C LEU A 257 1.79 16.95 6.88
N GLU A 258 1.35 17.46 8.04
CA GLU A 258 2.25 17.97 9.07
C GLU A 258 3.18 16.88 9.59
N VAL A 259 2.63 15.72 9.95
CA VAL A 259 3.42 14.58 10.44
C VAL A 259 4.34 14.05 9.35
N THR A 260 3.92 14.03 8.09
CA THR A 260 4.80 13.67 6.97
C THR A 260 6.04 14.57 6.92
N ARG A 261 5.86 15.90 7.03
CA ARG A 261 6.98 16.86 7.06
C ARG A 261 7.88 16.67 8.29
N LYS A 262 7.31 16.34 9.45
CA LYS A 262 8.10 15.99 10.65
C LYS A 262 8.94 14.73 10.44
N LEU A 263 8.40 13.72 9.77
CA LEU A 263 9.13 12.51 9.39
C LEU A 263 10.29 12.85 8.42
N TRP A 264 10.07 13.76 7.44
CA TRP A 264 11.16 14.24 6.58
C TRP A 264 12.28 14.93 7.36
N ALA A 265 11.93 15.77 8.34
CA ALA A 265 12.90 16.43 9.22
C ALA A 265 13.71 15.42 10.07
N LYS A 266 13.20 14.21 10.25
CA LYS A 266 13.90 13.07 10.90
C LYS A 266 14.66 12.18 9.90
N GLY A 267 14.65 12.52 8.61
CA GLY A 267 15.39 11.79 7.57
C GLY A 267 14.62 10.62 6.93
N PHE A 268 13.31 10.50 7.14
CA PHE A 268 12.50 9.48 6.47
C PHE A 268 11.91 10.03 5.15
N PRO A 269 12.33 9.54 3.97
CA PRO A 269 11.85 10.04 2.67
C PRO A 269 10.49 9.43 2.29
N VAL A 270 9.46 9.68 3.08
CA VAL A 270 8.15 9.01 3.02
C VAL A 270 7.07 9.86 2.34
N GLY A 271 6.06 9.19 1.77
CA GLY A 271 4.85 9.83 1.24
C GLY A 271 3.80 10.16 2.31
N PRO A 272 2.71 10.89 1.93
CA PRO A 272 1.66 11.35 2.85
C PRO A 272 0.96 10.23 3.62
N SER A 273 0.80 9.05 3.03
CA SER A 273 0.21 7.89 3.70
C SER A 273 1.00 7.43 4.94
N SER A 274 2.31 7.72 5.00
CA SER A 274 3.12 7.45 6.20
C SER A 274 2.77 8.41 7.33
N GLY A 275 2.49 9.68 7.02
CA GLY A 275 2.00 10.63 8.01
C GLY A 275 0.64 10.23 8.58
N LEU A 276 -0.28 9.79 7.73
CA LEU A 276 -1.58 9.22 8.13
C LEU A 276 -1.39 8.04 9.10
N ASN A 277 -0.60 7.07 8.67
CA ASN A 277 -0.35 5.85 9.42
C ASN A 277 0.28 6.13 10.79
N PHE A 278 1.29 7.01 10.81
CA PHE A 278 1.98 7.37 12.04
C PHE A 278 1.09 8.16 13.00
N SER A 279 0.27 9.09 12.49
CA SER A 279 -0.69 9.84 13.31
C SER A 279 -1.69 8.92 13.98
N ALA A 280 -2.30 8.00 13.24
CA ALA A 280 -3.23 7.01 13.81
C ALA A 280 -2.51 6.08 14.81
N ALA A 281 -1.28 5.66 14.52
CA ALA A 281 -0.50 4.81 15.41
C ALA A 281 -0.19 5.50 16.75
N LEU A 282 0.05 6.81 16.76
CA LEU A 282 0.20 7.59 18.00
C LEU A 282 -1.07 7.59 18.84
N GLU A 283 -2.25 7.76 18.23
CA GLU A 283 -3.53 7.70 18.96
C GLU A 283 -3.77 6.30 19.54
N VAL A 284 -3.50 5.25 18.79
CA VAL A 284 -3.59 3.86 19.26
C VAL A 284 -2.66 3.62 20.44
N ALA A 285 -1.40 4.06 20.35
CA ALA A 285 -0.41 3.88 21.40
C ALA A 285 -0.78 4.61 22.69
N ARG A 286 -1.37 5.81 22.59
CA ARG A 286 -1.88 6.54 23.77
C ARG A 286 -2.95 5.75 24.53
N GLY A 287 -3.83 5.05 23.79
CA GLY A 287 -4.89 4.23 24.37
C GLY A 287 -4.40 2.92 25.01
N LEU A 288 -3.31 2.34 24.50
CA LEU A 288 -2.78 1.06 24.97
C LEU A 288 -1.73 1.18 26.09
N GLY A 289 -1.05 2.33 26.19
CA GLY A 289 0.00 2.55 27.19
C GLY A 289 1.42 2.31 26.66
N LYS A 290 2.43 2.73 27.47
CA LYS A 290 3.83 2.86 27.04
C LYS A 290 4.54 1.55 26.69
N GLU A 291 4.11 0.44 27.25
CA GLU A 291 4.74 -0.87 27.03
C GLU A 291 4.19 -1.58 25.78
N SER A 292 3.17 -1.01 25.13
CA SER A 292 2.54 -1.63 23.96
C SER A 292 3.42 -1.51 22.71
N ARG A 293 3.47 -2.59 21.94
CA ARG A 293 4.16 -2.67 20.66
C ARG A 293 3.18 -2.38 19.52
N VAL A 294 3.10 -1.11 19.16
CA VAL A 294 2.28 -0.64 18.05
C VAL A 294 3.14 -0.62 16.79
N VAL A 295 2.70 -1.36 15.77
CA VAL A 295 3.37 -1.45 14.47
C VAL A 295 2.60 -0.68 13.42
N THR A 296 3.32 0.07 12.60
CA THR A 296 2.77 0.69 11.39
C THR A 296 3.71 0.49 10.19
N VAL A 297 3.24 0.91 9.02
CA VAL A 297 3.97 0.80 7.75
C VAL A 297 4.24 2.18 7.20
N PHE A 298 5.46 2.41 6.67
CA PHE A 298 5.79 3.55 5.83
C PHE A 298 5.72 3.09 4.36
N PRO A 299 4.56 3.30 3.68
CA PRO A 299 4.22 2.54 2.50
C PRO A 299 5.03 2.88 1.26
N ASP A 300 5.39 4.15 1.06
CA ASP A 300 6.06 4.58 -0.17
C ASP A 300 6.94 5.82 0.00
N ARG A 301 7.72 6.13 -1.05
CA ARG A 301 8.72 7.20 -1.09
C ARG A 301 8.13 8.52 -1.54
N MET A 302 8.74 9.61 -1.05
CA MET A 302 8.33 10.99 -1.31
C MET A 302 8.49 11.43 -2.77
N GLU A 303 9.40 10.84 -3.56
CA GLU A 303 9.73 11.31 -4.91
C GLU A 303 8.57 11.20 -5.90
N ARG A 304 7.57 10.37 -5.61
CA ARG A 304 6.33 10.25 -6.42
C ARG A 304 5.28 11.30 -6.12
N TYR A 305 5.63 12.31 -5.31
CA TYR A 305 4.75 13.37 -4.83
C TYR A 305 5.32 14.78 -5.02
N PHE A 306 6.38 14.98 -5.80
CA PHE A 306 7.00 16.29 -5.96
C PHE A 306 6.03 17.37 -6.49
N SER A 307 5.05 16.99 -7.31
CA SER A 307 3.98 17.89 -7.78
C SER A 307 2.82 18.05 -6.79
N HIS A 308 2.78 17.26 -5.71
CA HIS A 308 1.72 17.27 -4.71
C HIS A 308 1.89 18.40 -3.70
N LYS A 309 0.77 18.89 -3.14
CA LYS A 309 0.76 20.00 -2.16
C LYS A 309 1.55 19.73 -0.86
N VAL A 310 1.86 18.50 -0.53
CA VAL A 310 2.75 18.18 0.60
C VAL A 310 4.10 18.87 0.47
N PHE A 311 4.52 19.15 -0.77
CA PHE A 311 5.75 19.89 -1.09
C PHE A 311 5.56 21.40 -1.22
N ASP A 312 4.38 21.97 -0.92
CA ASP A 312 4.21 23.41 -0.91
C ASP A 312 5.15 24.05 0.11
N GLY A 313 5.89 25.08 -0.35
CA GLY A 313 6.96 25.70 0.43
C GLY A 313 8.37 25.09 0.24
N TYR A 314 8.50 23.95 -0.47
CA TYR A 314 9.78 23.33 -0.85
C TYR A 314 10.09 23.46 -2.35
N ARG A 315 9.07 23.80 -3.14
CA ARG A 315 9.22 24.08 -4.58
C ARG A 315 9.64 25.53 -4.79
N ALA A 316 10.60 25.76 -5.70
CA ALA A 316 11.03 27.09 -6.11
C ALA A 316 9.96 27.80 -6.95
#